data_cad224d69e6950bb593a707aef1d3692
#
_entry.id   cad224d69e6950bb593a707aef1d3692
#
_cell.length_a   1.000
_cell.length_b   1.000
_cell.length_c   1.000
_cell.angle_alpha   90.00
_cell.angle_beta   90.00
_cell.angle_gamma   90.00
#
_symmetry.space_group_name_H-M   'P 1'
#
loop_
_entity.id
_entity.type
_entity.pdbx_description
1 polymer ?
#
loop_
_entity_poly.entity_id
_entity_poly.type
_entity_poly.pdbx_seq_one_letter_code
_entity_poly.pdbx_strand_id
1 'polypeptide(L)'
;MPRKDFECLLKLVEEELGDKYYVLNWRTSENYPLMTTRICRRGTRFVDSPMRDVDSPLGVFLDMYVYDDIPDSGFLMKLQAWEAWFFSKLLILRSIPRPYLAQTGWKARVITAICIAVHNVLKGLRISKRGLAARCEKICRRYEGKDTKRMAFYPDTNPFWNVVEKAAFSPGMKLDFEGFKLVFPRTEHDILAYMYGDYMQMPPVEKRKTHYPYILDLGDGAVLSGETVTDRGMKKL
;
A
#
# COMPACT_ATOMS: atom_id res chain seq x y z
N MET A 1 2.10 -11.01 -0.18
CA MET A 1 2.84 -12.24 0.18
C MET A 1 2.60 -12.59 1.65
N PRO A 2 2.69 -13.87 2.08
CA PRO A 2 2.58 -14.26 3.49
C PRO A 2 3.64 -13.60 4.38
N ARG A 3 3.30 -13.34 5.65
CA ARG A 3 4.19 -12.65 6.62
C ARG A 3 5.58 -13.29 6.73
N LYS A 4 5.65 -14.61 6.83
CA LYS A 4 6.93 -15.32 6.98
C LYS A 4 7.86 -15.08 5.79
N ASP A 5 7.32 -15.16 4.57
CA ASP A 5 8.09 -14.94 3.35
C ASP A 5 8.52 -13.48 3.21
N PHE A 6 7.65 -12.56 3.63
CA PHE A 6 7.94 -11.14 3.68
C PHE A 6 9.12 -10.80 4.60
N GLU A 7 9.14 -11.32 5.82
CA GLU A 7 10.24 -11.06 6.76
C GLU A 7 11.57 -11.67 6.26
N CYS A 8 11.51 -12.82 5.56
CA CYS A 8 12.66 -13.39 4.86
C CYS A 8 13.15 -12.48 3.72
N LEU A 9 12.22 -12.01 2.87
CA LEU A 9 12.57 -11.16 1.75
C LEU A 9 13.21 -9.85 2.19
N LEU A 10 12.72 -9.22 3.28
CA LEU A 10 13.32 -7.98 3.78
C LEU A 10 14.80 -8.15 4.15
N LYS A 11 15.15 -9.28 4.79
CA LYS A 11 16.54 -9.60 5.12
C LYS A 11 17.39 -9.78 3.86
N LEU A 12 16.90 -10.55 2.88
CA LEU A 12 17.61 -10.75 1.61
C LEU A 12 17.83 -9.44 0.84
N VAL A 13 16.82 -8.56 0.81
CA VAL A 13 16.96 -7.24 0.16
C VAL A 13 18.01 -6.39 0.86
N GLU A 14 18.07 -6.42 2.18
CA GLU A 14 19.05 -5.65 2.96
C GLU A 14 20.47 -6.21 2.80
N GLU A 15 20.62 -7.54 2.84
CA GLU A 15 21.91 -8.24 2.80
C GLU A 15 22.50 -8.31 1.38
N GLU A 16 21.69 -8.60 0.35
CA GLU A 16 22.17 -8.89 -1.00
C GLU A 16 21.97 -7.73 -1.99
N LEU A 17 21.02 -6.83 -1.75
CA LEU A 17 20.63 -5.79 -2.69
C LEU A 17 20.69 -4.38 -2.08
N GLY A 18 21.19 -4.23 -0.85
CA GLY A 18 21.16 -2.98 -0.11
C GLY A 18 21.96 -1.83 -0.72
N ASP A 19 22.91 -2.12 -1.62
CA ASP A 19 23.64 -1.13 -2.42
C ASP A 19 22.78 -0.48 -3.52
N LYS A 20 21.80 -1.21 -4.08
CA LYS A 20 20.91 -0.76 -5.18
C LYS A 20 19.51 -0.38 -4.72
N TYR A 21 19.03 -1.02 -3.66
CA TYR A 21 17.67 -0.86 -3.17
C TYR A 21 17.66 -0.57 -1.67
N TYR A 22 16.54 -0.07 -1.19
CA TYR A 22 16.27 0.10 0.24
C TYR A 22 14.81 -0.21 0.54
N VAL A 23 14.56 -0.69 1.75
CA VAL A 23 13.22 -0.96 2.26
C VAL A 23 12.64 0.32 2.86
N LEU A 24 11.46 0.71 2.40
CA LEU A 24 10.71 1.85 2.91
C LEU A 24 9.39 1.38 3.49
N ASN A 25 9.23 1.49 4.79
CA ASN A 25 8.00 1.22 5.52
C ASN A 25 7.99 2.00 6.84
N TRP A 26 6.95 1.80 7.66
CA TRP A 26 6.81 2.46 8.95
C TRP A 26 7.92 2.13 9.97
N ARG A 27 8.65 1.01 9.79
CA ARG A 27 9.78 0.61 10.65
C ARG A 27 11.06 1.36 10.29
N THR A 28 11.28 1.63 9.00
CA THR A 28 12.48 2.27 8.46
C THR A 28 12.35 3.79 8.31
N SER A 29 11.12 4.31 8.19
CA SER A 29 10.86 5.75 8.09
C SER A 29 9.64 6.13 8.93
N GLU A 30 9.85 6.99 9.95
CA GLU A 30 8.78 7.47 10.83
C GLU A 30 7.72 8.28 10.07
N ASN A 31 8.11 8.94 8.98
CA ASN A 31 7.21 9.76 8.19
C ASN A 31 6.46 9.00 7.11
N TYR A 32 6.76 7.71 6.89
CA TYR A 32 6.03 6.90 5.92
C TYR A 32 4.59 6.59 6.43
N PRO A 33 3.54 7.02 5.70
CA PRO A 33 2.18 7.05 6.24
C PRO A 33 1.37 5.79 5.99
N LEU A 34 1.93 4.78 5.31
CA LEU A 34 1.21 3.58 4.90
C LEU A 34 1.69 2.34 5.64
N MET A 35 0.84 1.32 5.65
CA MET A 35 1.18 0.00 6.19
C MET A 35 1.73 -0.96 5.12
N THR A 36 1.76 -0.55 3.85
CA THR A 36 2.50 -1.26 2.80
C THR A 36 4.00 -1.08 2.98
N THR A 37 4.78 -1.94 2.37
CA THR A 37 6.23 -1.81 2.30
C THR A 37 6.65 -1.61 0.86
N ARG A 38 7.53 -0.66 0.62
CA ARG A 38 8.12 -0.41 -0.70
C ARG A 38 9.57 -0.84 -0.72
N ILE A 39 9.97 -1.57 -1.76
CA ILE A 39 11.38 -1.79 -2.10
C ILE A 39 11.72 -0.74 -3.14
N CYS A 40 12.48 0.28 -2.74
CA CYS A 40 12.77 1.46 -3.55
C CYS A 40 14.16 1.38 -4.16
N ARG A 41 14.29 1.79 -5.43
CA ARG A 41 15.59 1.91 -6.11
C ARG A 41 16.32 3.16 -5.62
N ARG A 42 17.59 3.01 -5.21
CA ARG A 42 18.46 4.13 -4.83
C ARG A 42 18.75 5.05 -6.01
N GLY A 43 18.99 6.32 -5.73
CA GLY A 43 19.28 7.32 -6.77
C GLY A 43 18.08 7.72 -7.61
N THR A 44 16.88 7.28 -7.25
CA THR A 44 15.62 7.65 -7.95
C THR A 44 14.67 8.39 -7.02
N ARG A 45 13.72 9.12 -7.60
CA ARG A 45 12.63 9.76 -6.86
C ARG A 45 11.30 9.53 -7.57
N PHE A 46 10.32 9.03 -6.81
CA PHE A 46 8.95 8.85 -7.28
C PHE A 46 8.00 9.32 -6.19
N VAL A 47 7.34 10.45 -6.39
CA VAL A 47 6.41 11.04 -5.42
C VAL A 47 5.01 11.06 -6.02
N ASP A 48 4.10 10.31 -5.45
CA ASP A 48 2.67 10.35 -5.79
C ASP A 48 2.06 11.68 -5.33
N SER A 49 1.06 12.18 -6.04
CA SER A 49 0.35 13.40 -5.63
C SER A 49 -0.15 13.39 -4.18
N PRO A 50 -0.68 12.28 -3.63
CA PRO A 50 -1.05 12.18 -2.21
C PRO A 50 0.13 12.26 -1.25
N MET A 51 1.35 11.94 -1.70
CA MET A 51 2.58 11.90 -0.90
C MET A 51 3.46 13.15 -1.04
N ARG A 52 3.02 14.15 -1.81
CA ARG A 52 3.84 15.34 -2.12
C ARG A 52 4.35 16.09 -0.87
N ASP A 53 3.56 16.08 0.21
CA ASP A 53 3.87 16.77 1.46
C ASP A 53 4.45 15.80 2.52
N VAL A 54 4.80 14.57 2.13
CA VAL A 54 5.38 13.56 3.03
C VAL A 54 6.90 13.63 2.94
N ASP A 55 7.53 13.94 4.07
CA ASP A 55 8.98 13.91 4.22
C ASP A 55 9.45 12.47 4.44
N SER A 56 9.54 11.71 3.34
CA SER A 56 10.01 10.33 3.32
C SER A 56 10.81 10.08 2.04
N PRO A 57 11.83 9.21 2.06
CA PRO A 57 12.64 8.91 0.89
C PRO A 57 11.85 8.06 -0.09
N LEU A 58 11.07 8.70 -0.96
CA LEU A 58 10.22 8.04 -1.95
C LEU A 58 11.01 7.85 -3.25
N GLY A 59 11.37 6.61 -3.59
CA GLY A 59 12.03 6.23 -4.85
C GLY A 59 11.08 5.47 -5.78
N VAL A 60 11.55 5.14 -6.98
CA VAL A 60 10.87 4.17 -7.86
C VAL A 60 10.82 2.83 -7.11
N PHE A 61 9.65 2.22 -7.02
CA PHE A 61 9.40 1.16 -6.05
C PHE A 61 8.61 -0.02 -6.60
N LEU A 62 8.78 -1.16 -5.91
CA LEU A 62 7.87 -2.29 -5.89
C LEU A 62 7.06 -2.23 -4.60
N ASP A 63 5.73 -2.19 -4.69
CA ASP A 63 4.84 -2.14 -3.53
C ASP A 63 4.51 -3.55 -3.03
N MET A 64 4.64 -3.76 -1.72
CA MET A 64 4.51 -5.05 -1.06
C MET A 64 3.35 -5.03 -0.08
N TYR A 65 2.42 -5.97 -0.27
CA TYR A 65 1.29 -6.21 0.62
C TYR A 65 1.55 -7.46 1.47
N VAL A 66 1.53 -7.30 2.78
CA VAL A 66 1.82 -8.38 3.73
C VAL A 66 0.54 -9.01 4.21
N TYR A 67 0.35 -10.28 3.90
CA TYR A 67 -0.82 -11.04 4.31
C TYR A 67 -0.56 -11.73 5.64
N ASP A 68 -1.40 -11.41 6.62
CA ASP A 68 -1.38 -12.00 7.96
C ASP A 68 -2.51 -13.02 8.12
N ASP A 69 -2.28 -14.01 8.99
CA ASP A 69 -3.30 -14.99 9.37
C ASP A 69 -4.50 -14.31 10.03
N ILE A 70 -5.71 -14.70 9.63
CA ILE A 70 -6.95 -14.11 10.14
C ILE A 70 -7.89 -15.19 10.69
N PRO A 71 -8.82 -14.86 11.62
CA PRO A 71 -9.72 -15.85 12.19
C PRO A 71 -10.73 -16.37 11.16
N ASP A 72 -11.12 -17.65 11.30
CA ASP A 72 -12.14 -18.26 10.44
C ASP A 72 -13.55 -17.81 10.80
N SER A 73 -13.79 -17.36 12.04
CA SER A 73 -15.05 -16.75 12.44
C SER A 73 -15.29 -15.44 11.69
N GLY A 74 -16.39 -15.33 10.95
CA GLY A 74 -16.76 -14.14 10.19
C GLY A 74 -16.93 -12.89 11.07
N PHE A 75 -17.42 -13.05 12.30
CA PHE A 75 -17.56 -11.95 13.24
C PHE A 75 -16.19 -11.42 13.73
N LEU A 76 -15.32 -12.32 14.19
CA LEU A 76 -13.98 -11.95 14.66
C LEU A 76 -13.12 -11.37 13.52
N MET A 77 -13.24 -11.91 12.31
CA MET A 77 -12.59 -11.38 11.12
C MET A 77 -13.00 -9.92 10.85
N LYS A 78 -14.32 -9.63 10.86
CA LYS A 78 -14.81 -8.26 10.65
C LYS A 78 -14.34 -7.31 11.74
N LEU A 79 -14.36 -7.74 12.99
CA LEU A 79 -13.89 -6.94 14.11
C LEU A 79 -12.39 -6.59 13.96
N GLN A 80 -11.55 -7.59 13.68
CA GLN A 80 -10.11 -7.38 13.46
C GLN A 80 -9.85 -6.48 12.23
N ALA A 81 -10.59 -6.70 11.14
CA ALA A 81 -10.46 -5.93 9.92
C ALA A 81 -10.74 -4.44 10.14
N TRP A 82 -11.86 -4.11 10.80
CA TRP A 82 -12.21 -2.72 11.11
C TRP A 82 -11.24 -2.09 12.10
N GLU A 83 -10.76 -2.83 13.09
CA GLU A 83 -9.77 -2.33 14.06
C GLU A 83 -8.45 -1.99 13.34
N ALA A 84 -7.92 -2.89 12.52
CA ALA A 84 -6.70 -2.66 11.77
C ALA A 84 -6.84 -1.50 10.78
N TRP A 85 -7.95 -1.47 10.03
CA TRP A 85 -8.29 -0.40 9.10
C TRP A 85 -8.34 0.96 9.81
N PHE A 86 -9.01 1.03 10.95
CA PHE A 86 -9.12 2.27 11.73
C PHE A 86 -7.75 2.83 12.12
N PHE A 87 -6.86 1.99 12.70
CA PHE A 87 -5.50 2.44 13.05
C PHE A 87 -4.67 2.83 11.84
N SER A 88 -4.81 2.15 10.71
CA SER A 88 -4.15 2.54 9.46
C SER A 88 -4.62 3.90 8.95
N LYS A 89 -5.92 4.23 9.06
CA LYS A 89 -6.45 5.55 8.67
C LYS A 89 -6.03 6.65 9.65
N LEU A 90 -5.94 6.36 10.95
CA LEU A 90 -5.35 7.30 11.91
C LEU A 90 -3.89 7.61 11.61
N LEU A 91 -3.09 6.61 11.19
CA LEU A 91 -1.71 6.82 10.75
C LEU A 91 -1.64 7.77 9.54
N ILE A 92 -2.47 7.55 8.53
CA ILE A 92 -2.56 8.43 7.35
C ILE A 92 -2.94 9.85 7.77
N LEU A 93 -4.00 10.01 8.57
CA LEU A 93 -4.49 11.32 9.02
C LEU A 93 -3.47 12.03 9.94
N ARG A 94 -2.72 11.27 10.75
CA ARG A 94 -1.65 11.86 11.58
C ARG A 94 -0.46 12.35 10.74
N SER A 95 -0.24 11.73 9.57
CA SER A 95 0.90 12.02 8.69
C SER A 95 0.56 13.05 7.62
N ILE A 96 -0.64 12.98 7.04
CA ILE A 96 -1.09 13.80 5.91
C ILE A 96 -2.30 14.63 6.35
N PRO A 97 -2.14 15.96 6.53
CA PRO A 97 -3.24 16.82 6.99
C PRO A 97 -4.38 16.94 5.96
N ARG A 98 -4.07 16.83 4.67
CA ARG A 98 -5.03 16.92 3.56
C ARG A 98 -4.90 15.69 2.66
N PRO A 99 -5.51 14.56 3.03
CA PRO A 99 -5.46 13.38 2.19
C PRO A 99 -6.16 13.64 0.84
N TYR A 100 -5.63 13.01 -0.21
CA TYR A 100 -6.25 13.08 -1.53
C TYR A 100 -7.62 12.39 -1.49
N LEU A 101 -8.66 13.12 -1.95
CA LEU A 101 -10.02 12.62 -2.04
C LEU A 101 -10.42 12.53 -3.51
N ALA A 102 -10.95 11.38 -3.93
CA ALA A 102 -11.51 11.21 -5.28
C ALA A 102 -12.82 12.00 -5.49
N GLN A 103 -13.45 12.46 -4.40
CA GLN A 103 -14.68 13.24 -4.40
C GLN A 103 -14.39 14.72 -4.62
N THR A 104 -15.32 15.41 -5.28
CA THR A 104 -15.26 16.86 -5.55
C THR A 104 -16.46 17.59 -4.94
N GLY A 105 -16.43 18.91 -4.93
CA GLY A 105 -17.53 19.75 -4.48
C GLY A 105 -17.58 19.93 -2.95
N TRP A 106 -18.78 20.28 -2.43
CA TRP A 106 -18.97 20.62 -1.01
C TRP A 106 -18.68 19.43 -0.08
N LYS A 107 -19.04 18.21 -0.48
CA LYS A 107 -18.78 16.99 0.31
C LYS A 107 -17.27 16.79 0.56
N ALA A 108 -16.46 16.98 -0.49
CA ALA A 108 -14.99 16.90 -0.37
C ALA A 108 -14.46 17.96 0.60
N ARG A 109 -15.01 19.18 0.58
CA ARG A 109 -14.62 20.26 1.53
C ARG A 109 -14.91 19.88 2.98
N VAL A 110 -16.10 19.33 3.25
CA VAL A 110 -16.48 18.86 4.59
C VAL A 110 -15.56 17.74 5.07
N ILE A 111 -15.34 16.72 4.23
CA ILE A 111 -14.44 15.61 4.56
C ILE A 111 -13.02 16.12 4.82
N THR A 112 -12.52 17.04 3.98
CA THR A 112 -11.19 17.65 4.17
C THR A 112 -11.11 18.40 5.51
N ALA A 113 -12.14 19.17 5.87
CA ALA A 113 -12.20 19.89 7.14
C ALA A 113 -12.16 18.93 8.35
N ILE A 114 -12.90 17.82 8.27
CA ILE A 114 -12.86 16.76 9.29
C ILE A 114 -11.46 16.13 9.37
N CYS A 115 -10.84 15.82 8.24
CA CYS A 115 -9.48 15.26 8.22
C CYS A 115 -8.45 16.19 8.85
N ILE A 116 -8.53 17.50 8.55
CA ILE A 116 -7.66 18.53 9.16
C ILE A 116 -7.90 18.61 10.66
N ALA A 117 -9.15 18.59 11.11
CA ALA A 117 -9.49 18.62 12.53
C ALA A 117 -8.92 17.40 13.26
N VAL A 118 -9.11 16.20 12.72
CA VAL A 118 -8.56 14.96 13.28
C VAL A 118 -7.04 15.00 13.29
N HIS A 119 -6.39 15.45 12.20
CA HIS A 119 -4.93 15.64 12.15
C HIS A 119 -4.43 16.51 13.30
N ASN A 120 -5.07 17.69 13.49
CA ASN A 120 -4.67 18.65 14.52
C ASN A 120 -4.88 18.09 15.94
N VAL A 121 -5.98 17.38 16.19
CA VAL A 121 -6.22 16.69 17.47
C VAL A 121 -5.14 15.65 17.74
N LEU A 122 -4.86 14.76 16.78
CA LEU A 122 -3.82 13.73 16.91
C LEU A 122 -2.43 14.35 17.14
N LYS A 123 -2.13 15.47 16.48
CA LYS A 123 -0.88 16.22 16.65
C LYS A 123 -0.82 16.90 18.01
N GLY A 124 -1.90 17.57 18.44
CA GLY A 124 -1.99 18.23 19.74
C GLY A 124 -1.86 17.27 20.91
N LEU A 125 -2.46 16.09 20.80
CA LEU A 125 -2.32 14.99 21.76
C LEU A 125 -0.96 14.27 21.66
N ARG A 126 -0.06 14.67 20.75
CA ARG A 126 1.26 14.08 20.52
C ARG A 126 1.21 12.59 20.22
N ILE A 127 0.14 12.11 19.55
CA ILE A 127 0.01 10.70 19.18
C ILE A 127 1.14 10.33 18.22
N SER A 128 1.91 9.31 18.60
CA SER A 128 3.08 8.83 17.83
C SER A 128 2.64 8.11 16.56
N LYS A 129 3.20 8.48 15.40
CA LYS A 129 3.01 7.77 14.13
C LYS A 129 3.47 6.32 14.25
N ARG A 130 4.66 6.11 14.81
CA ARG A 130 5.22 4.77 15.05
C ARG A 130 4.34 3.94 15.97
N GLY A 131 3.73 4.56 17.01
CA GLY A 131 2.78 3.91 17.91
C GLY A 131 1.51 3.46 17.20
N LEU A 132 0.95 4.29 16.32
CA LEU A 132 -0.23 3.93 15.51
C LEU A 132 0.08 2.78 14.55
N ALA A 133 1.21 2.83 13.85
CA ALA A 133 1.64 1.77 12.94
C ALA A 133 1.91 0.45 13.68
N ALA A 134 2.64 0.49 14.80
CA ALA A 134 2.90 -0.67 15.62
C ALA A 134 1.60 -1.31 16.17
N ARG A 135 0.63 -0.48 16.58
CA ARG A 135 -0.68 -0.96 17.02
C ARG A 135 -1.44 -1.64 15.87
N CYS A 136 -1.45 -1.02 14.67
CA CYS A 136 -2.05 -1.60 13.49
C CYS A 136 -1.42 -2.96 13.16
N GLU A 137 -0.10 -3.04 13.10
CA GLU A 137 0.61 -4.29 12.83
C GLU A 137 0.33 -5.36 13.89
N LYS A 138 0.32 -5.00 15.18
CA LYS A 138 -0.03 -5.93 16.27
C LYS A 138 -1.44 -6.50 16.09
N ILE A 139 -2.39 -5.71 15.61
CA ILE A 139 -3.76 -6.17 15.32
C ILE A 139 -3.74 -7.12 14.13
N CYS A 140 -3.06 -6.79 13.03
CA CYS A 140 -2.93 -7.65 11.87
C CYS A 140 -2.34 -9.03 12.25
N ARG A 141 -1.31 -9.05 13.09
CA ARG A 141 -0.59 -10.26 13.53
C ARG A 141 -1.26 -11.03 14.66
N ARG A 142 -2.48 -10.66 15.08
CA ARG A 142 -3.18 -11.28 16.24
C ARG A 142 -3.36 -12.81 16.13
N TYR A 143 -3.44 -13.30 14.91
CA TYR A 143 -3.64 -14.73 14.60
C TYR A 143 -2.41 -15.39 13.99
N GLU A 144 -1.27 -14.71 13.98
CA GLU A 144 -0.02 -15.26 13.44
C GLU A 144 0.34 -16.60 14.09
N GLY A 145 0.65 -17.59 13.25
CA GLY A 145 0.99 -18.95 13.67
C GLY A 145 -0.17 -19.79 14.19
N LYS A 146 -1.41 -19.29 14.09
CA LYS A 146 -2.61 -20.08 14.37
C LYS A 146 -3.03 -20.87 13.13
N ASP A 147 -3.59 -22.07 13.36
CA ASP A 147 -4.15 -22.87 12.29
C ASP A 147 -5.48 -22.26 11.82
N THR A 148 -5.38 -21.37 10.84
CA THR A 148 -6.52 -20.69 10.20
C THR A 148 -6.48 -20.92 8.70
N LYS A 149 -7.63 -20.88 8.05
CA LYS A 149 -7.76 -21.16 6.61
C LYS A 149 -7.46 -19.94 5.73
N ARG A 150 -7.57 -18.74 6.29
CA ARG A 150 -7.53 -17.49 5.53
C ARG A 150 -6.43 -16.55 6.01
N MET A 151 -6.02 -15.68 5.11
CA MET A 151 -5.11 -14.57 5.40
C MET A 151 -5.59 -13.30 4.70
N ALA A 152 -5.15 -12.12 5.18
CA ALA A 152 -5.56 -10.84 4.63
C ALA A 152 -4.51 -9.74 4.82
N PHE A 153 -4.62 -8.70 3.98
CA PHE A 153 -4.03 -7.38 4.21
C PHE A 153 -5.15 -6.39 4.50
N TYR A 154 -5.41 -6.09 5.76
CA TYR A 154 -6.50 -5.21 6.20
C TYR A 154 -6.26 -3.70 6.02
N PRO A 155 -5.02 -3.17 6.08
CA PRO A 155 -4.76 -1.74 5.99
C PRO A 155 -4.95 -1.12 4.59
N ASP A 156 -5.89 -1.60 3.81
CA ASP A 156 -6.21 -1.10 2.47
C ASP A 156 -7.35 -0.06 2.50
N THR A 157 -7.77 0.41 1.34
CA THR A 157 -8.92 1.31 1.17
C THR A 157 -10.20 0.64 1.66
N ASN A 158 -10.41 -0.63 1.30
CA ASN A 158 -11.44 -1.48 1.86
C ASN A 158 -10.75 -2.68 2.54
N PRO A 159 -10.98 -2.91 3.84
CA PRO A 159 -10.28 -3.95 4.59
C PRO A 159 -10.64 -5.39 4.16
N PHE A 160 -11.65 -5.55 3.30
CA PHE A 160 -12.10 -6.88 2.84
C PHE A 160 -11.63 -7.25 1.43
N TRP A 161 -11.03 -6.33 0.69
CA TRP A 161 -10.59 -6.61 -0.70
C TRP A 161 -9.48 -7.66 -0.78
N ASN A 162 -8.60 -7.69 0.20
CA ASN A 162 -7.43 -8.57 0.21
C ASN A 162 -7.61 -9.75 1.19
N VAL A 163 -8.81 -10.31 1.29
CA VAL A 163 -9.08 -11.54 2.06
C VAL A 163 -8.99 -12.72 1.12
N VAL A 164 -8.10 -13.67 1.40
CA VAL A 164 -7.84 -14.82 0.54
C VAL A 164 -7.69 -16.11 1.35
N GLU A 165 -8.00 -17.24 0.72
CA GLU A 165 -7.74 -18.56 1.29
C GLU A 165 -6.24 -18.90 1.20
N LYS A 166 -5.65 -19.44 2.26
CA LYS A 166 -4.23 -19.85 2.24
C LYS A 166 -3.94 -20.90 1.16
N ALA A 167 -4.90 -21.81 0.93
CA ALA A 167 -4.81 -22.82 -0.11
C ALA A 167 -4.70 -22.23 -1.52
N ALA A 168 -5.15 -21.01 -1.74
CA ALA A 168 -5.02 -20.32 -3.02
C ALA A 168 -3.57 -19.86 -3.29
N PHE A 169 -2.75 -19.68 -2.24
CA PHE A 169 -1.36 -19.25 -2.36
C PHE A 169 -0.35 -20.40 -2.33
N SER A 170 -0.65 -21.47 -1.60
CA SER A 170 0.32 -22.57 -1.37
C SER A 170 -0.29 -23.92 -1.73
N PRO A 171 0.46 -24.76 -2.51
CA PRO A 171 1.70 -24.44 -3.18
C PRO A 171 1.50 -23.49 -4.35
N GLY A 172 2.42 -22.54 -4.53
CA GLY A 172 2.37 -21.64 -5.69
C GLY A 172 2.71 -22.33 -7.01
N MET A 173 2.33 -21.69 -8.12
CA MET A 173 2.67 -22.12 -9.47
C MET A 173 3.77 -21.25 -10.06
N LYS A 174 4.69 -21.88 -10.84
CA LYS A 174 5.67 -21.13 -11.63
C LYS A 174 5.08 -20.80 -12.99
N LEU A 175 4.92 -19.50 -13.27
CA LEU A 175 4.45 -18.98 -14.55
C LEU A 175 5.55 -18.11 -15.19
N ASP A 176 5.53 -18.03 -16.51
CA ASP A 176 6.40 -17.12 -17.24
C ASP A 176 5.89 -15.69 -17.15
N PHE A 177 6.78 -14.76 -16.78
CA PHE A 177 6.47 -13.34 -16.69
C PHE A 177 7.70 -12.52 -17.16
N GLU A 178 7.54 -11.76 -18.24
CA GLU A 178 8.60 -10.89 -18.80
C GLU A 178 9.97 -11.62 -19.02
N GLY A 179 9.92 -12.88 -19.46
CA GLY A 179 11.12 -13.70 -19.68
C GLY A 179 11.68 -14.38 -18.43
N PHE A 180 11.04 -14.25 -17.29
CA PHE A 180 11.41 -14.91 -16.04
C PHE A 180 10.33 -15.90 -15.60
N LYS A 181 10.72 -16.87 -14.77
CA LYS A 181 9.76 -17.76 -14.09
C LYS A 181 9.55 -17.27 -12.66
N LEU A 182 8.37 -16.73 -12.40
CA LEU A 182 7.97 -16.26 -11.07
C LEU A 182 6.96 -17.22 -10.44
N VAL A 183 6.92 -17.21 -9.11
CA VAL A 183 5.94 -17.99 -8.33
C VAL A 183 4.70 -17.14 -8.11
N PHE A 184 3.58 -17.61 -8.64
CA PHE A 184 2.25 -17.00 -8.49
C PHE A 184 1.39 -17.81 -7.52
N PRO A 185 0.32 -17.21 -6.96
CA PRO A 185 -0.71 -17.96 -6.26
C PRO A 185 -1.27 -19.09 -7.16
N ARG A 186 -1.67 -20.20 -6.54
CA ARG A 186 -2.20 -21.36 -7.29
C ARG A 186 -3.47 -21.05 -8.06
N THR A 187 -4.30 -20.15 -7.54
CA THR A 187 -5.57 -19.73 -8.16
C THR A 187 -5.52 -18.24 -8.49
N GLU A 188 -4.46 -17.82 -9.21
CA GLU A 188 -4.22 -16.41 -9.56
C GLU A 188 -5.39 -15.81 -10.34
N HIS A 189 -6.00 -16.59 -11.24
CA HIS A 189 -7.16 -16.15 -12.02
C HIS A 189 -8.36 -15.81 -11.12
N ASP A 190 -8.69 -16.69 -10.16
CA ASP A 190 -9.81 -16.46 -9.24
C ASP A 190 -9.58 -15.24 -8.35
N ILE A 191 -8.34 -15.05 -7.89
CA ILE A 191 -7.95 -13.89 -7.08
C ILE A 191 -8.09 -12.60 -7.91
N LEU A 192 -7.59 -12.59 -9.14
CA LEU A 192 -7.69 -11.42 -10.03
C LEU A 192 -9.14 -11.12 -10.41
N ALA A 193 -9.92 -12.16 -10.73
CA ALA A 193 -11.34 -12.01 -11.03
C ALA A 193 -12.16 -11.48 -9.83
N TYR A 194 -11.84 -11.95 -8.61
CA TYR A 194 -12.44 -11.42 -7.39
C TYR A 194 -12.12 -9.95 -7.15
N MET A 195 -10.85 -9.55 -7.38
CA MET A 195 -10.38 -8.18 -7.10
C MET A 195 -10.79 -7.17 -8.18
N TYR A 196 -10.76 -7.58 -9.45
CA TYR A 196 -10.86 -6.66 -10.59
C TYR A 196 -12.02 -6.99 -11.54
N GLY A 197 -12.79 -8.06 -11.30
CA GLY A 197 -13.83 -8.53 -12.22
C GLY A 197 -13.22 -9.13 -13.48
N ASP A 198 -13.72 -8.74 -14.66
CA ASP A 198 -13.15 -9.18 -15.94
C ASP A 198 -11.84 -8.42 -16.23
N TYR A 199 -10.76 -8.81 -15.53
CA TYR A 199 -9.45 -8.16 -15.63
C TYR A 199 -8.76 -8.38 -16.97
N MET A 200 -9.21 -9.33 -17.80
CA MET A 200 -8.71 -9.55 -19.14
C MET A 200 -9.20 -8.50 -20.14
N GLN A 201 -10.29 -7.79 -19.81
CA GLN A 201 -10.77 -6.67 -20.62
C GLN A 201 -10.13 -5.36 -20.16
N MET A 202 -9.43 -4.70 -21.10
CA MET A 202 -8.91 -3.37 -20.85
C MET A 202 -10.07 -2.39 -20.60
N PRO A 203 -10.11 -1.67 -19.47
CA PRO A 203 -11.18 -0.71 -19.22
C PRO A 203 -11.21 0.39 -20.28
N PRO A 204 -12.40 0.96 -20.58
CA PRO A 204 -12.53 2.12 -21.46
C PRO A 204 -11.59 3.25 -21.06
N VAL A 205 -11.08 4.02 -22.01
CA VAL A 205 -10.04 5.05 -21.80
C VAL A 205 -10.43 6.02 -20.68
N GLU A 206 -11.70 6.44 -20.63
CA GLU A 206 -12.25 7.37 -19.64
C GLU A 206 -12.33 6.78 -18.22
N LYS A 207 -12.26 5.45 -18.08
CA LYS A 207 -12.25 4.75 -16.78
C LYS A 207 -10.87 4.33 -16.32
N ARG A 208 -9.83 4.50 -17.15
CA ARG A 208 -8.46 4.17 -16.79
C ARG A 208 -7.95 5.14 -15.77
N LYS A 209 -7.61 4.60 -14.58
CA LYS A 209 -6.94 5.37 -13.53
C LYS A 209 -5.43 5.24 -13.71
N THR A 210 -4.76 6.37 -13.79
CA THR A 210 -3.30 6.42 -13.89
C THR A 210 -2.75 7.04 -12.62
N HIS A 211 -1.65 6.48 -12.13
CA HIS A 211 -0.89 7.01 -11.00
C HIS A 211 0.25 7.87 -11.56
N TYR A 212 -0.08 9.01 -12.14
CA TYR A 212 0.96 9.95 -12.58
C TYR A 212 1.73 10.46 -11.37
N PRO A 213 3.07 10.37 -11.38
CA PRO A 213 3.87 10.91 -10.32
C PRO A 213 3.81 12.44 -10.33
N TYR A 214 3.77 13.03 -9.13
CA TYR A 214 3.99 14.46 -8.95
C TYR A 214 5.45 14.83 -9.20
N ILE A 215 6.39 13.94 -8.81
CA ILE A 215 7.81 14.02 -9.16
C ILE A 215 8.25 12.63 -9.61
N LEU A 216 8.94 12.57 -10.75
CA LEU A 216 9.63 11.39 -11.24
C LEU A 216 11.06 11.76 -11.63
N ASP A 217 12.02 11.11 -10.97
CA ASP A 217 13.44 11.16 -11.28
C ASP A 217 13.97 9.72 -11.34
N LEU A 218 14.43 9.30 -12.50
CA LEU A 218 14.97 7.94 -12.71
C LEU A 218 16.46 7.83 -12.40
N GLY A 219 17.09 8.95 -11.99
CA GLY A 219 18.53 9.03 -11.71
C GLY A 219 19.39 9.21 -12.97
N ASP A 220 18.79 9.54 -14.10
CA ASP A 220 19.44 9.82 -15.40
C ASP A 220 19.58 11.31 -15.71
N GLY A 221 19.21 12.18 -14.75
CA GLY A 221 19.24 13.64 -14.87
C GLY A 221 17.95 14.25 -15.45
N ALA A 222 16.99 13.44 -15.91
CA ALA A 222 15.69 13.92 -16.35
C ALA A 222 14.70 13.91 -15.18
N VAL A 223 14.25 15.10 -14.74
CA VAL A 223 13.23 15.25 -13.70
C VAL A 223 11.92 15.73 -14.31
N LEU A 224 10.87 14.94 -14.12
CA LEU A 224 9.48 15.33 -14.45
C LEU A 224 8.81 15.82 -13.17
N SER A 225 8.24 17.02 -13.18
CA SER A 225 7.43 17.54 -12.07
C SER A 225 5.96 17.67 -12.47
N GLY A 226 5.05 17.71 -11.46
CA GLY A 226 3.60 17.71 -11.67
C GLY A 226 3.09 18.83 -12.60
N GLU A 227 3.76 19.97 -12.63
CA GLU A 227 3.45 21.07 -13.55
C GLU A 227 3.76 20.71 -15.01
N THR A 228 4.83 19.96 -15.27
CA THR A 228 5.21 19.51 -16.61
C THR A 228 4.42 18.27 -17.06
N VAL A 229 3.96 17.44 -16.14
CA VAL A 229 3.18 16.23 -16.46
C VAL A 229 1.73 16.59 -16.83
N THR A 230 1.12 17.56 -16.15
CA THR A 230 -0.23 18.04 -16.49
C THR A 230 -0.31 18.66 -17.88
N ASP A 231 0.71 19.44 -18.30
CA ASP A 231 0.74 20.08 -19.63
C ASP A 231 0.97 19.09 -20.78
N ARG A 232 1.72 18.00 -20.56
CA ARG A 232 1.98 16.99 -21.60
C ARG A 232 0.94 15.87 -21.64
N GLY A 233 0.38 15.51 -20.51
CA GLY A 233 -0.57 14.39 -20.39
C GLY A 233 -1.99 14.73 -20.76
N MET A 234 -2.46 15.96 -20.53
CA MET A 234 -3.83 16.38 -20.88
C MET A 234 -4.01 16.88 -22.32
N LYS A 235 -2.93 17.16 -23.04
CA LYS A 235 -3.01 17.60 -24.45
C LYS A 235 -2.91 16.47 -25.47
N LYS A 236 -2.79 15.20 -25.06
CA LYS A 236 -2.65 14.04 -25.95
C LYS A 236 -3.58 12.87 -25.64
N LEU A 237 -4.61 13.07 -24.86
CA LEU A 237 -5.75 12.18 -24.68
C LEU A 237 -7.00 12.97 -25.00
#